data_6a989ecada2c0c80071457d6b8e645c9
#
_entry.id   6a989ecada2c0c80071457d6b8e645c9
#
_cell.length_a   1.000
_cell.length_b   1.000
_cell.length_c   1.000
_cell.angle_alpha   90.00
_cell.angle_beta   90.00
_cell.angle_gamma   90.00
#
_symmetry.space_group_name_H-M   'P 1'
#
loop_
_entity.id
_entity.type
_entity.pdbx_description
1 polymer ?
#
loop_
_entity_poly.entity_id
_entity_poly.type
_entity_poly.pdbx_seq_one_letter_code
_entity_poly.pdbx_strand_id
1 'polypeptide(L)'
;MAASPIKPAARIFNFGAGPATMPVEVLEKAKWELVNWHEAGMSVMEMSHRGREFVAIAAQAEADLRKLASIPAGYKVLFLQGGATLQFSAVPMNLLRGHDVIDFVNTGEWSKKAIAEAKKFAQVNVAASSEDRNFTYVPRQSTWKRSRDAAYLHICSNETIGGVEFHWTPDTGDTPLVADMSSHILSRPVDVA
;
A
#
# COMPACT_ATOMS: atom_id res chain seq x y z
N MET A 1 6.00 -8.54 41.01
CA MET A 1 6.01 -9.90 40.43
C MET A 1 6.77 -9.84 39.11
N ALA A 2 7.94 -10.48 39.06
CA ALA A 2 8.68 -10.56 37.80
C ALA A 2 7.90 -11.47 36.84
N ALA A 3 7.50 -10.95 35.70
CA ALA A 3 6.90 -11.75 34.64
C ALA A 3 7.88 -12.86 34.24
N SER A 4 7.46 -14.11 34.32
CA SER A 4 8.25 -15.23 33.84
C SER A 4 8.64 -14.96 32.39
N PRO A 5 9.91 -15.17 32.01
CA PRO A 5 10.30 -15.06 30.64
C PRO A 5 9.42 -16.01 29.82
N ILE A 6 8.62 -15.47 28.92
CA ILE A 6 7.89 -16.28 27.94
C ILE A 6 8.99 -17.00 27.16
N LYS A 7 9.15 -18.32 27.38
CA LYS A 7 9.95 -19.14 26.48
C LYS A 7 9.48 -18.79 25.07
N PRO A 8 10.37 -18.60 24.09
CA PRO A 8 9.96 -18.54 22.70
C PRO A 8 9.31 -19.89 22.37
N ALA A 9 8.02 -20.01 22.68
CA ALA A 9 7.21 -21.13 22.24
C ALA A 9 7.39 -21.19 20.73
N ALA A 10 7.53 -22.39 20.20
CA ALA A 10 7.65 -22.59 18.76
C ALA A 10 6.54 -21.75 18.07
N ARG A 11 6.92 -20.74 17.34
CA ARG A 11 5.95 -19.91 16.60
C ARG A 11 5.31 -20.80 15.55
N ILE A 12 4.01 -20.69 15.41
CA ILE A 12 3.29 -21.40 14.36
C ILE A 12 3.68 -20.80 12.99
N PHE A 13 3.59 -21.62 11.95
CA PHE A 13 3.64 -21.15 10.56
C PHE A 13 2.31 -20.49 10.24
N ASN A 14 2.30 -19.16 10.23
CA ASN A 14 1.12 -18.37 9.90
C ASN A 14 1.19 -17.92 8.43
N PHE A 15 0.33 -18.50 7.59
CA PHE A 15 0.17 -18.17 6.18
C PHE A 15 -1.01 -17.23 5.92
N GLY A 16 -1.49 -16.53 6.95
CA GLY A 16 -2.55 -15.53 6.80
C GLY A 16 -2.14 -14.40 5.85
N ALA A 17 -3.08 -13.95 5.05
CA ALA A 17 -2.88 -12.86 4.09
C ALA A 17 -2.69 -11.49 4.77
N GLY A 18 -3.17 -11.36 5.99
CA GLY A 18 -3.05 -10.20 6.88
C GLY A 18 -4.15 -10.18 7.94
N PRO A 19 -3.77 -9.96 9.21
CA PRO A 19 -2.41 -9.81 9.77
C PRO A 19 -1.53 -11.03 9.51
N ALA A 20 -0.28 -10.80 9.13
CA ALA A 20 0.65 -11.83 8.71
C ALA A 20 1.80 -12.03 9.72
N THR A 21 2.63 -13.05 9.49
CA THR A 21 3.83 -13.28 10.28
C THR A 21 4.81 -12.12 10.15
N MET A 22 5.29 -11.61 11.28
CA MET A 22 6.37 -10.63 11.34
C MET A 22 7.70 -11.32 11.69
N PRO A 23 8.86 -10.81 11.22
CA PRO A 23 10.15 -11.27 11.68
C PRO A 23 10.29 -11.16 13.19
N VAL A 24 10.90 -12.16 13.82
CA VAL A 24 11.07 -12.19 15.30
C VAL A 24 11.90 -11.01 15.77
N GLU A 25 12.94 -10.68 15.04
CA GLU A 25 13.88 -9.60 15.33
C GLU A 25 13.16 -8.24 15.41
N VAL A 26 12.17 -8.01 14.53
CA VAL A 26 11.35 -6.81 14.55
C VAL A 26 10.46 -6.77 15.81
N LEU A 27 9.86 -7.90 16.15
CA LEU A 27 9.01 -7.99 17.36
C LEU A 27 9.80 -7.81 18.65
N GLU A 28 11.01 -8.39 18.71
CA GLU A 28 11.89 -8.23 19.86
C GLU A 28 12.38 -6.79 19.99
N LYS A 29 12.77 -6.15 18.89
CA LYS A 29 13.12 -4.74 18.88
C LYS A 29 11.96 -3.87 19.37
N ALA A 30 10.76 -4.07 18.83
CA ALA A 30 9.56 -3.34 19.26
C ALA A 30 9.26 -3.55 20.75
N LYS A 31 9.44 -4.76 21.27
CA LYS A 31 9.28 -5.08 22.70
C LYS A 31 10.25 -4.29 23.58
N TRP A 32 11.51 -4.20 23.20
CA TRP A 32 12.53 -3.47 23.96
C TRP A 32 12.29 -1.96 23.93
N GLU A 33 11.86 -1.42 22.81
CA GLU A 33 11.62 -0.01 22.62
C GLU A 33 10.24 0.45 23.09
N LEU A 34 9.33 -0.49 23.40
CA LEU A 34 7.92 -0.20 23.71
C LEU A 34 7.74 0.67 24.97
N VAL A 35 8.53 0.46 26.01
CA VAL A 35 8.41 1.16 27.29
C VAL A 35 9.32 2.39 27.35
N ASN A 36 10.50 2.30 26.77
CA ASN A 36 11.50 3.35 26.84
C ASN A 36 12.31 3.37 25.55
N TRP A 37 11.87 4.20 24.61
CA TRP A 37 12.53 4.32 23.32
C TRP A 37 13.86 5.07 23.44
N HIS A 38 14.98 4.36 23.16
CA HIS A 38 16.34 4.93 23.13
C HIS A 38 16.65 5.83 24.36
N GLU A 39 16.28 5.36 25.55
CA GLU A 39 16.51 6.06 26.81
C GLU A 39 15.80 7.43 26.93
N ALA A 40 14.80 7.69 26.10
CA ALA A 40 14.00 8.92 26.15
C ALA A 40 13.10 9.02 27.41
N GLY A 41 13.02 7.92 28.20
CA GLY A 41 12.20 7.86 29.40
C GLY A 41 10.70 7.66 29.14
N MET A 42 10.32 7.43 27.88
CA MET A 42 8.92 7.23 27.48
C MET A 42 8.81 6.34 26.24
N SER A 43 7.64 5.76 26.05
CA SER A 43 7.26 5.03 24.83
C SER A 43 7.07 5.97 23.65
N VAL A 44 7.32 5.47 22.43
CA VAL A 44 6.92 6.17 21.20
C VAL A 44 5.42 6.51 21.19
N MET A 45 4.58 5.66 21.82
CA MET A 45 3.13 5.86 21.93
C MET A 45 2.74 7.06 22.81
N GLU A 46 3.66 7.53 23.66
CA GLU A 46 3.45 8.66 24.59
C GLU A 46 4.05 9.97 24.04
N MET A 47 4.81 9.90 22.94
CA MET A 47 5.48 11.06 22.36
C MET A 47 4.52 11.95 21.59
N SER A 48 4.70 13.26 21.74
CA SER A 48 4.07 14.22 20.81
C SER A 48 4.64 14.04 19.41
N HIS A 49 3.78 14.01 18.39
CA HIS A 49 4.20 13.98 16.98
C HIS A 49 5.03 15.21 16.55
N ARG A 50 5.04 16.27 17.36
CA ARG A 50 5.88 17.47 17.18
C ARG A 50 7.15 17.45 18.03
N GLY A 51 7.32 16.42 18.87
CA GLY A 51 8.53 16.25 19.68
C GLY A 51 9.73 15.88 18.81
N ARG A 52 10.91 16.27 19.23
CA ARG A 52 12.18 16.05 18.50
C ARG A 52 12.39 14.57 18.20
N GLU A 53 12.12 13.71 19.15
CA GLU A 53 12.29 12.27 19.05
C GLU A 53 11.36 11.67 17.98
N PHE A 54 10.08 12.03 18.01
CA PHE A 54 9.10 11.53 17.03
C PHE A 54 9.41 12.06 15.61
N VAL A 55 9.79 13.32 15.50
CA VAL A 55 10.20 13.91 14.20
C VAL A 55 11.40 13.16 13.63
N ALA A 56 12.38 12.79 14.48
CA ALA A 56 13.53 11.99 14.05
C ALA A 56 13.12 10.59 13.58
N ILE A 57 12.19 9.93 14.28
CA ILE A 57 11.64 8.63 13.87
C ILE A 57 10.96 8.73 12.50
N ALA A 58 10.11 9.72 12.31
CA ALA A 58 9.41 9.92 11.03
C ALA A 58 10.38 10.20 9.87
N ALA A 59 11.38 11.05 10.11
CA ALA A 59 12.41 11.36 9.12
C ALA A 59 13.23 10.12 8.74
N GLN A 60 13.60 9.30 9.73
CA GLN A 60 14.33 8.06 9.48
C GLN A 60 13.47 7.06 8.69
N ALA A 61 12.19 6.91 9.04
CA ALA A 61 11.27 6.03 8.31
C ALA A 61 11.12 6.45 6.84
N GLU A 62 11.03 7.75 6.55
CA GLU A 62 11.02 8.26 5.17
C GLU A 62 12.34 7.96 4.45
N ALA A 63 13.47 8.23 5.10
CA ALA A 63 14.80 7.98 4.53
C ALA A 63 15.01 6.51 4.20
N ASP A 64 14.61 5.61 5.09
CA ASP A 64 14.71 4.16 4.87
C ASP A 64 13.82 3.69 3.72
N LEU A 65 12.59 4.18 3.65
CA LEU A 65 11.67 3.86 2.55
C LEU A 65 12.22 4.35 1.21
N ARG A 66 12.74 5.60 1.16
CA ARG A 66 13.38 6.14 -0.05
C ARG A 66 14.56 5.30 -0.51
N LYS A 67 15.38 4.85 0.41
CA LYS A 67 16.55 3.99 0.12
C LYS A 67 16.12 2.61 -0.37
N LEU A 68 15.15 1.98 0.30
CA LEU A 68 14.68 0.62 -0.03
C LEU A 68 13.98 0.55 -1.39
N ALA A 69 13.18 1.55 -1.74
CA ALA A 69 12.42 1.59 -2.98
C ALA A 69 13.05 2.52 -4.04
N SER A 70 14.29 2.98 -3.82
CA SER A 70 15.02 3.88 -4.73
C SER A 70 14.21 5.11 -5.16
N ILE A 71 13.43 5.70 -4.23
CA ILE A 71 12.49 6.78 -4.53
C ILE A 71 13.25 8.07 -4.88
N PRO A 72 13.07 8.63 -6.10
CA PRO A 72 13.72 9.85 -6.52
C PRO A 72 13.30 11.08 -5.67
N ALA A 73 14.15 12.09 -5.60
CA ALA A 73 13.90 13.30 -4.82
C ALA A 73 12.64 14.09 -5.25
N GLY A 74 12.25 13.97 -6.52
CA GLY A 74 11.02 14.61 -7.06
C GLY A 74 9.71 14.00 -6.55
N TYR A 75 9.76 12.79 -6.01
CA TYR A 75 8.58 12.12 -5.45
C TYR A 75 8.34 12.53 -4.00
N LYS A 76 7.08 12.58 -3.60
CA LYS A 76 6.68 12.82 -2.20
C LYS A 76 6.36 11.51 -1.51
N VAL A 77 6.82 11.37 -0.26
CA VAL A 77 6.39 10.31 0.65
C VAL A 77 5.44 10.93 1.67
N LEU A 78 4.27 10.35 1.82
CA LEU A 78 3.24 10.85 2.73
C LEU A 78 2.81 9.72 3.66
N PHE A 79 2.89 9.95 4.96
CA PHE A 79 2.33 9.06 5.98
C PHE A 79 0.93 9.56 6.34
N LEU A 80 -0.10 8.87 5.86
CA LEU A 80 -1.49 9.26 6.00
C LEU A 80 -2.26 8.25 6.86
N GLN A 81 -3.24 8.74 7.61
CA GLN A 81 -4.16 7.90 8.36
C GLN A 81 -5.22 7.26 7.44
N GLY A 82 -5.98 6.30 7.98
CA GLY A 82 -7.19 5.73 7.36
C GLY A 82 -6.93 4.53 6.46
N GLY A 83 -5.68 4.12 6.29
CA GLY A 83 -5.28 2.96 5.50
C GLY A 83 -5.72 3.04 4.03
N ALA A 84 -5.59 1.93 3.30
CA ALA A 84 -5.94 1.84 1.89
C ALA A 84 -7.43 2.13 1.62
N THR A 85 -8.33 1.79 2.54
CA THR A 85 -9.76 2.04 2.38
C THR A 85 -10.06 3.54 2.25
N LEU A 86 -9.44 4.39 3.06
CA LEU A 86 -9.61 5.84 2.92
C LEU A 86 -8.94 6.35 1.63
N GLN A 87 -7.84 5.74 1.21
CA GLN A 87 -7.17 6.14 -0.03
C GLN A 87 -8.02 5.89 -1.28
N PHE A 88 -8.91 4.90 -1.28
CA PHE A 88 -9.85 4.70 -2.38
C PHE A 88 -10.78 5.90 -2.61
N SER A 89 -11.04 6.70 -1.57
CA SER A 89 -11.74 7.98 -1.68
C SER A 89 -10.79 9.15 -1.89
N ALA A 90 -9.69 9.20 -1.15
CA ALA A 90 -8.77 10.33 -1.17
C ALA A 90 -8.09 10.50 -2.54
N VAL A 91 -7.76 9.39 -3.21
CA VAL A 91 -7.13 9.42 -4.53
C VAL A 91 -8.02 10.13 -5.56
N PRO A 92 -9.29 9.73 -5.81
CA PRO A 92 -10.12 10.46 -6.74
C PRO A 92 -10.36 11.91 -6.32
N MET A 93 -10.55 12.20 -5.04
CA MET A 93 -10.72 13.58 -4.55
C MET A 93 -9.55 14.49 -4.91
N ASN A 94 -8.34 13.95 -5.03
CA ASN A 94 -7.13 14.73 -5.30
C ASN A 94 -6.63 14.65 -6.75
N LEU A 95 -6.90 13.56 -7.46
CA LEU A 95 -6.31 13.30 -8.77
C LEU A 95 -7.25 13.51 -9.96
N LEU A 96 -8.54 13.78 -9.74
CA LEU A 96 -9.46 14.07 -10.86
C LEU A 96 -9.03 15.30 -11.67
N ARG A 97 -8.57 16.37 -11.02
CA ARG A 97 -7.98 17.56 -11.65
C ARG A 97 -8.80 18.12 -12.82
N GLY A 98 -10.13 18.02 -12.75
CA GLY A 98 -11.04 18.48 -13.79
C GLY A 98 -11.41 17.43 -14.84
N HIS A 99 -10.89 16.22 -14.75
CA HIS A 99 -11.36 15.08 -15.55
C HIS A 99 -12.57 14.41 -14.91
N ASP A 100 -13.42 13.81 -15.73
CA ASP A 100 -14.67 13.17 -15.28
C ASP A 100 -14.59 11.64 -15.25
N VAL A 101 -13.52 11.06 -15.80
CA VAL A 101 -13.39 9.61 -15.99
C VAL A 101 -12.13 9.08 -15.32
N ILE A 102 -12.25 7.90 -14.72
CA ILE A 102 -11.14 7.13 -14.16
C ILE A 102 -11.13 5.75 -14.80
N ASP A 103 -9.97 5.29 -15.26
CA ASP A 103 -9.79 3.94 -15.76
C ASP A 103 -9.37 2.97 -14.64
N PHE A 104 -9.95 1.78 -14.64
CA PHE A 104 -9.62 0.70 -13.70
C PHE A 104 -9.34 -0.61 -14.44
N VAL A 105 -8.40 -1.39 -13.90
CA VAL A 105 -8.28 -2.81 -14.23
C VAL A 105 -8.82 -3.63 -13.06
N ASN A 106 -9.89 -4.37 -13.31
CA ASN A 106 -10.58 -5.15 -12.28
C ASN A 106 -10.01 -6.57 -12.23
N THR A 107 -9.24 -6.88 -11.19
CA THR A 107 -8.53 -8.13 -11.02
C THR A 107 -8.92 -8.90 -9.75
N GLY A 108 -9.90 -8.39 -8.97
CA GLY A 108 -10.36 -9.09 -7.77
C GLY A 108 -11.13 -8.23 -6.79
N GLU A 109 -11.11 -8.63 -5.53
CA GLU A 109 -11.93 -8.01 -4.49
C GLU A 109 -11.49 -6.59 -4.12
N TRP A 110 -10.18 -6.31 -4.16
CA TRP A 110 -9.68 -4.99 -3.79
C TRP A 110 -9.91 -3.98 -4.91
N SER A 111 -9.69 -4.37 -6.16
CA SER A 111 -10.05 -3.54 -7.30
C SER A 111 -11.56 -3.27 -7.38
N LYS A 112 -12.43 -4.24 -7.05
CA LYS A 112 -13.88 -4.02 -6.93
C LYS A 112 -14.21 -2.96 -5.89
N LYS A 113 -13.60 -3.01 -4.71
CA LYS A 113 -13.81 -2.01 -3.64
C LYS A 113 -13.35 -0.62 -4.08
N ALA A 114 -12.18 -0.53 -4.70
CA ALA A 114 -11.66 0.73 -5.24
C ALA A 114 -12.59 1.32 -6.32
N ILE A 115 -13.11 0.49 -7.23
CA ILE A 115 -14.10 0.87 -8.25
C ILE A 115 -15.39 1.39 -7.60
N ALA A 116 -15.91 0.67 -6.60
CA ALA A 116 -17.14 1.05 -5.92
C ALA A 116 -17.01 2.41 -5.21
N GLU A 117 -15.84 2.66 -4.63
CA GLU A 117 -15.58 3.94 -3.97
C GLU A 117 -15.38 5.08 -4.98
N ALA A 118 -14.58 4.85 -6.04
CA ALA A 118 -14.34 5.86 -7.07
C ALA A 118 -15.61 6.31 -7.80
N LYS A 119 -16.60 5.43 -7.98
CA LYS A 119 -17.92 5.76 -8.58
C LYS A 119 -18.69 6.84 -7.83
N LYS A 120 -18.33 7.14 -6.59
CA LYS A 120 -18.95 8.24 -5.81
C LYS A 120 -18.44 9.61 -6.25
N PHE A 121 -17.33 9.67 -6.96
CA PHE A 121 -16.62 10.90 -7.33
C PHE A 121 -16.57 11.16 -8.83
N ALA A 122 -16.55 10.10 -9.65
CA ALA A 122 -16.40 10.22 -11.10
C ALA A 122 -17.02 9.04 -11.85
N GLN A 123 -17.08 9.15 -13.18
CA GLN A 123 -17.38 8.03 -14.05
C GLN A 123 -16.20 7.03 -14.00
N VAL A 124 -16.51 5.76 -13.85
CA VAL A 124 -15.50 4.70 -13.86
C VAL A 124 -15.63 3.88 -15.14
N ASN A 125 -14.57 3.86 -15.92
CA ASN A 125 -14.40 2.93 -17.02
C ASN A 125 -13.58 1.73 -16.55
N VAL A 126 -14.14 0.53 -16.63
CA VAL A 126 -13.41 -0.71 -16.39
C VAL A 126 -12.69 -1.09 -17.69
N ALA A 127 -11.44 -0.62 -17.83
CA ALA A 127 -10.64 -0.81 -19.03
C ALA A 127 -10.37 -2.29 -19.33
N ALA A 128 -10.27 -3.12 -18.31
CA ALA A 128 -10.20 -4.58 -18.42
C ALA A 128 -10.68 -5.24 -17.13
N SER A 129 -11.13 -6.50 -17.25
CA SER A 129 -11.53 -7.32 -16.11
C SER A 129 -11.16 -8.78 -16.36
N SER A 130 -10.79 -9.50 -15.31
CA SER A 130 -10.61 -10.95 -15.31
C SER A 130 -11.76 -11.73 -14.63
N GLU A 131 -12.91 -11.07 -14.48
CA GLU A 131 -14.11 -11.66 -13.88
C GLU A 131 -14.64 -12.87 -14.65
N ASP A 132 -14.41 -12.92 -15.97
CA ASP A 132 -14.75 -14.05 -16.84
C ASP A 132 -14.15 -15.38 -16.41
N ARG A 133 -13.02 -15.34 -15.71
CA ARG A 133 -12.34 -16.52 -15.13
C ARG A 133 -12.18 -16.40 -13.62
N ASN A 134 -13.15 -15.81 -12.97
CA ASN A 134 -13.18 -15.72 -11.52
C ASN A 134 -11.91 -15.09 -10.90
N PHE A 135 -11.34 -14.07 -11.60
CA PHE A 135 -10.16 -13.35 -11.18
C PHE A 135 -8.91 -14.23 -10.97
N THR A 136 -8.63 -15.13 -11.91
CA THR A 136 -7.47 -16.03 -11.82
C THR A 136 -6.27 -15.58 -12.65
N TYR A 137 -6.35 -14.42 -13.28
CA TYR A 137 -5.27 -13.89 -14.14
C TYR A 137 -5.29 -12.35 -14.20
N VAL A 138 -4.19 -11.76 -14.66
CA VAL A 138 -4.12 -10.35 -15.03
C VAL A 138 -4.41 -10.23 -16.53
N PRO A 139 -5.39 -9.41 -16.96
CA PRO A 139 -5.67 -9.18 -18.38
C PRO A 139 -4.45 -8.60 -19.10
N ARG A 140 -4.17 -9.07 -20.32
CA ARG A 140 -3.07 -8.55 -21.15
C ARG A 140 -3.31 -7.07 -21.48
N GLN A 141 -2.32 -6.21 -21.31
CA GLN A 141 -2.46 -4.77 -21.52
C GLN A 141 -2.95 -4.42 -22.93
N SER A 142 -2.56 -5.17 -23.94
CA SER A 142 -3.00 -4.99 -25.33
C SER A 142 -4.51 -5.13 -25.54
N THR A 143 -5.22 -5.69 -24.56
CA THR A 143 -6.69 -5.87 -24.61
C THR A 143 -7.46 -4.79 -23.88
N TRP A 144 -6.77 -3.88 -23.18
CA TRP A 144 -7.42 -2.86 -22.36
C TRP A 144 -8.11 -1.79 -23.21
N LYS A 145 -9.34 -1.46 -22.82
CA LYS A 145 -10.15 -0.40 -23.47
C LYS A 145 -10.08 0.86 -22.60
N ARG A 146 -8.98 1.60 -22.73
CA ARG A 146 -8.73 2.81 -21.97
C ARG A 146 -9.51 4.01 -22.52
N SER A 147 -9.90 4.89 -21.60
CA SER A 147 -10.47 6.20 -21.95
C SER A 147 -9.36 7.12 -22.46
N ARG A 148 -9.71 8.02 -23.42
CA ARG A 148 -8.73 8.99 -23.97
C ARG A 148 -8.33 10.05 -22.94
N ASP A 149 -9.23 10.40 -22.04
CA ASP A 149 -9.10 11.52 -21.11
C ASP A 149 -9.33 11.05 -19.65
N ALA A 150 -8.80 9.90 -19.30
CA ALA A 150 -8.86 9.42 -17.93
C ALA A 150 -7.93 10.24 -17.02
N ALA A 151 -8.43 10.64 -15.85
CA ALA A 151 -7.64 11.31 -14.82
C ALA A 151 -6.42 10.46 -14.41
N TYR A 152 -6.61 9.16 -14.31
CA TYR A 152 -5.59 8.16 -14.01
C TYR A 152 -6.07 6.76 -14.36
N LEU A 153 -5.13 5.82 -14.45
CA LEU A 153 -5.40 4.39 -14.50
C LEU A 153 -5.12 3.80 -13.12
N HIS A 154 -6.08 3.05 -12.57
CA HIS A 154 -5.90 2.38 -11.27
C HIS A 154 -5.75 0.86 -11.45
N ILE A 155 -4.78 0.29 -10.74
CA ILE A 155 -4.60 -1.15 -10.58
C ILE A 155 -4.52 -1.51 -9.09
N CYS A 156 -4.98 -2.69 -8.74
CA CYS A 156 -4.56 -3.39 -7.52
C CYS A 156 -3.43 -4.33 -7.94
N SER A 157 -2.19 -3.98 -7.59
CA SER A 157 -1.03 -4.69 -8.13
C SER A 157 -0.84 -6.08 -7.53
N ASN A 158 -1.49 -6.36 -6.37
CA ASN A 158 -1.61 -7.69 -5.78
C ASN A 158 -2.98 -7.86 -5.11
N GLU A 159 -3.81 -8.71 -5.66
CA GLU A 159 -5.09 -9.10 -5.09
C GLU A 159 -4.89 -10.17 -4.02
N THR A 160 -4.74 -9.75 -2.77
CA THR A 160 -4.36 -10.57 -1.62
C THR A 160 -5.23 -11.80 -1.42
N ILE A 161 -6.53 -11.68 -1.67
CA ILE A 161 -7.51 -12.77 -1.46
C ILE A 161 -7.44 -13.78 -2.60
N GLY A 162 -7.42 -13.30 -3.84
CA GLY A 162 -7.39 -14.13 -5.04
C GLY A 162 -6.00 -14.64 -5.42
N GLY A 163 -4.94 -14.04 -4.88
CA GLY A 163 -3.56 -14.39 -5.20
C GLY A 163 -3.11 -14.01 -6.61
N VAL A 164 -3.75 -13.00 -7.20
CA VAL A 164 -3.40 -12.49 -8.54
C VAL A 164 -2.51 -11.27 -8.41
N GLU A 165 -1.38 -11.28 -9.08
CA GLU A 165 -0.35 -10.25 -8.98
C GLU A 165 0.11 -9.76 -10.37
N PHE A 166 0.33 -8.45 -10.49
CA PHE A 166 1.03 -7.87 -11.63
C PHE A 166 2.54 -8.06 -11.46
N HIS A 167 3.17 -8.81 -12.38
CA HIS A 167 4.62 -8.99 -12.42
C HIS A 167 5.31 -7.97 -13.33
N TRP A 168 4.61 -6.96 -13.77
CA TRP A 168 5.06 -5.90 -14.67
C TRP A 168 4.31 -4.60 -14.37
N THR A 169 4.93 -3.46 -14.67
CA THR A 169 4.30 -2.15 -14.55
C THR A 169 3.61 -1.80 -15.88
N PRO A 170 2.32 -1.45 -15.88
CA PRO A 170 1.64 -1.02 -17.09
C PRO A 170 2.25 0.24 -17.70
N ASP A 171 2.41 0.25 -19.00
CA ASP A 171 2.71 1.48 -19.75
C ASP A 171 1.41 2.27 -19.92
N THR A 172 1.33 3.40 -19.26
CA THR A 172 0.15 4.26 -19.27
C THR A 172 0.33 5.52 -20.15
N GLY A 173 1.51 5.69 -20.76
CA GLY A 173 1.86 6.92 -21.45
C GLY A 173 1.75 8.12 -20.49
N ASP A 174 1.08 9.20 -20.94
CA ASP A 174 0.91 10.41 -20.13
C ASP A 174 -0.16 10.31 -19.04
N THR A 175 -0.95 9.23 -19.01
CA THR A 175 -1.97 9.03 -17.97
C THR A 175 -1.30 8.56 -16.67
N PRO A 176 -1.50 9.24 -15.53
CA PRO A 176 -0.93 8.79 -14.26
C PRO A 176 -1.34 7.36 -13.92
N LEU A 177 -0.41 6.55 -13.42
CA LEU A 177 -0.69 5.23 -12.85
C LEU A 177 -0.89 5.36 -11.35
N VAL A 178 -1.99 4.81 -10.86
CA VAL A 178 -2.26 4.62 -9.43
C VAL A 178 -2.25 3.13 -9.13
N ALA A 179 -1.41 2.72 -8.19
CA ALA A 179 -1.29 1.32 -7.80
C ALA A 179 -1.58 1.14 -6.30
N ASP A 180 -2.58 0.34 -5.96
CA ASP A 180 -2.71 -0.20 -4.61
C ASP A 180 -1.71 -1.35 -4.45
N MET A 181 -0.68 -1.10 -3.66
CA MET A 181 0.40 -2.04 -3.38
C MET A 181 0.38 -2.53 -1.92
N SER A 182 -0.72 -2.35 -1.21
CA SER A 182 -0.84 -2.56 0.24
C SER A 182 -0.34 -3.92 0.72
N SER A 183 -0.53 -4.97 -0.06
CA SER A 183 -0.24 -6.34 0.37
C SER A 183 1.12 -6.89 -0.10
N HIS A 184 1.89 -6.14 -0.91
CA HIS A 184 3.17 -6.66 -1.40
C HIS A 184 4.27 -5.60 -1.58
N ILE A 185 4.00 -4.33 -1.27
CA ILE A 185 5.04 -3.31 -1.27
C ILE A 185 6.22 -3.75 -0.40
N LEU A 186 7.44 -3.55 -0.87
CA LEU A 186 8.70 -3.99 -0.24
C LEU A 186 8.90 -5.53 -0.15
N SER A 187 8.02 -6.35 -0.70
CA SER A 187 8.25 -7.81 -0.79
C SER A 187 9.27 -8.16 -1.88
N ARG A 188 9.48 -7.27 -2.82
CA ARG A 188 10.46 -7.36 -3.90
C ARG A 188 10.93 -5.96 -4.31
N PRO A 189 12.04 -5.82 -5.07
CA PRO A 189 12.43 -4.54 -5.64
C PRO A 189 11.31 -3.95 -6.49
N VAL A 190 11.09 -2.64 -6.34
CA VAL A 190 10.12 -1.85 -7.12
C VAL A 190 10.87 -0.69 -7.73
N ASP A 191 10.71 -0.49 -9.03
CA ASP A 191 11.16 0.73 -9.69
C ASP A 191 10.04 1.77 -9.58
N VAL A 192 10.33 2.87 -8.89
CA VAL A 192 9.37 3.96 -8.65
C VAL A 192 9.54 5.09 -9.67
N ALA A 193 10.64 5.10 -10.44
CA ALA A 193 10.97 6.14 -11.41
C ALA A 193 10.35 5.90 -12.77
#